data_1f9332107fbcf7badc0ee8fa28070e47
#
_entry.id   1f9332107fbcf7badc0ee8fa28070e47
#
_cell.length_a   1.000
_cell.length_b   1.000
_cell.length_c   1.000
_cell.angle_alpha   90.00
_cell.angle_beta   90.00
_cell.angle_gamma   90.00
#
_symmetry.space_group_name_H-M   'P 1'
#
loop_
_entity.id
_entity.type
_entity.pdbx_description
1 polymer ?
#
loop_
_entity_poly.entity_id
_entity_poly.type
_entity_poly.pdbx_seq_one_letter_code
_entity_poly.pdbx_strand_id
1 'polypeptide(L)'
;MAVLIQDDAQLKALEEINQMLEELRAINTAIQGQGPYILRVNKRQSIIIEENLSARIETVLRIQRDRRIKEITTKASKYRILLDEEERQLLQEGTAALPNEE
;
A
#
# COMPACT_ATOMS: atom_id res chain seq x y z
N MET A 1 12.43 5.54 -8.07
CA MET A 1 11.59 6.44 -8.88
C MET A 1 12.42 7.61 -9.40
N ALA A 2 12.04 8.13 -10.53
CA ALA A 2 12.80 9.18 -11.19
C ALA A 2 11.92 10.40 -11.44
N VAL A 3 12.49 11.59 -11.20
CA VAL A 3 11.76 12.83 -11.41
C VAL A 3 12.75 13.97 -11.57
N LEU A 4 12.39 14.91 -12.42
CA LEU A 4 13.13 16.17 -12.52
C LEU A 4 12.46 17.16 -11.58
N ILE A 5 13.14 17.49 -10.49
CA ILE A 5 12.58 18.39 -9.48
C ILE A 5 12.62 19.81 -10.02
N GLN A 6 11.44 20.38 -10.20
CA GLN A 6 11.32 21.76 -10.73
C GLN A 6 10.75 22.72 -9.70
N ASP A 7 10.05 22.20 -8.69
CA ASP A 7 9.48 23.07 -7.67
C ASP A 7 9.19 22.28 -6.39
N ASP A 8 8.80 23.01 -5.36
CA ASP A 8 8.53 22.42 -4.05
C ASP A 8 7.33 21.48 -4.08
N ALA A 9 6.37 21.77 -4.96
CA ALA A 9 5.18 20.91 -5.06
C ALA A 9 5.56 19.52 -5.56
N GLN A 10 6.48 19.44 -6.52
CA GLN A 10 6.96 18.14 -6.98
C GLN A 10 7.72 17.40 -5.90
N LEU A 11 8.57 18.10 -5.17
CA LEU A 11 9.32 17.48 -4.08
C LEU A 11 8.37 16.92 -3.02
N LYS A 12 7.37 17.71 -2.64
CA LYS A 12 6.39 17.26 -1.66
C LYS A 12 5.61 16.06 -2.17
N ALA A 13 5.21 16.09 -3.44
CA ALA A 13 4.51 14.96 -4.04
C ALA A 13 5.37 13.70 -4.04
N LEU A 14 6.66 13.85 -4.33
CA LEU A 14 7.59 12.73 -4.30
C LEU A 14 7.67 12.11 -2.91
N GLU A 15 7.76 12.94 -1.88
CA GLU A 15 7.81 12.46 -0.51
C GLU A 15 6.53 11.74 -0.13
N GLU A 16 5.38 12.27 -0.52
CA GLU A 16 4.09 11.65 -0.22
C GLU A 16 3.95 10.32 -0.93
N ILE A 17 4.39 10.25 -2.19
CA ILE A 17 4.35 8.99 -2.93
C ILE A 17 5.25 7.96 -2.27
N ASN A 18 6.44 8.36 -1.83
CA ASN A 18 7.33 7.44 -1.13
C ASN A 18 6.67 6.85 0.12
N GLN A 19 6.01 7.69 0.91
CA GLN A 19 5.32 7.23 2.10
C GLN A 19 4.20 6.26 1.77
N MET A 20 3.44 6.55 0.71
CA MET A 20 2.37 5.66 0.30
C MET A 20 2.90 4.34 -0.25
N LEU A 21 4.04 4.35 -0.92
CA LEU A 21 4.65 3.11 -1.40
C LEU A 21 5.13 2.24 -0.23
N GLU A 22 5.68 2.86 0.82
CA GLU A 22 6.06 2.12 2.01
C GLU A 22 4.84 1.49 2.69
N GLU A 23 3.77 2.26 2.79
CA GLU A 23 2.53 1.75 3.34
C GLU A 23 2.00 0.59 2.49
N LEU A 24 2.07 0.73 1.18
CA LEU A 24 1.59 -0.30 0.26
C LEU A 24 2.39 -1.60 0.43
N ARG A 25 3.71 -1.50 0.58
CA ARG A 25 4.54 -2.68 0.85
C ARG A 25 4.14 -3.36 2.15
N ALA A 26 3.88 -2.56 3.18
CA ALA A 26 3.47 -3.11 4.48
C ALA A 26 2.11 -3.80 4.37
N ILE A 27 1.17 -3.20 3.65
CA ILE A 27 -0.15 -3.78 3.46
C ILE A 27 -0.04 -5.11 2.71
N ASN A 28 0.75 -5.15 1.64
CA ASN A 28 0.93 -6.38 0.87
C ASN A 28 1.57 -7.48 1.73
N THR A 29 2.54 -7.12 2.55
CA THR A 29 3.16 -8.08 3.46
C THR A 29 2.13 -8.65 4.43
N ALA A 30 1.27 -7.79 4.98
CA ALA A 30 0.25 -8.22 5.91
C ALA A 30 -0.77 -9.15 5.23
N ILE A 31 -1.18 -8.83 4.01
CA ILE A 31 -2.15 -9.64 3.28
C ILE A 31 -1.56 -10.99 2.91
N GLN A 32 -0.29 -11.02 2.51
CA GLN A 32 0.37 -12.25 2.09
C GLN A 32 0.76 -13.14 3.27
N GLY A 33 0.79 -12.59 4.48
CA GLY A 33 1.11 -13.36 5.66
C GLY A 33 0.07 -14.43 5.91
N GLN A 34 0.51 -15.54 6.51
CA GLN A 34 -0.39 -16.64 6.84
C GLN A 34 -0.63 -16.67 8.33
N GLY A 35 -1.84 -17.04 8.69
CA GLY A 35 -2.22 -17.12 10.09
C GLY A 35 -2.97 -15.87 10.54
N PRO A 36 -3.32 -15.83 11.82
CA PRO A 36 -4.11 -14.71 12.33
C PRO A 36 -3.30 -13.42 12.42
N TYR A 37 -4.01 -12.31 12.35
CA TYR A 37 -3.39 -11.04 12.61
C TYR A 37 -3.15 -10.88 14.10
N ILE A 38 -2.08 -10.18 14.45
CA ILE A 38 -1.71 -9.95 15.83
C ILE A 38 -1.63 -8.45 16.06
N LEU A 39 -2.42 -7.96 17.01
CA LEU A 39 -2.36 -6.54 17.39
C LEU A 39 -1.35 -6.38 18.51
N ARG A 40 -0.30 -5.62 18.26
CA ARG A 40 0.71 -5.36 19.28
C ARG A 40 0.33 -4.09 20.05
N VAL A 41 0.04 -4.28 21.33
CA VAL A 41 -0.34 -3.16 22.20
C VAL A 41 0.90 -2.43 22.68
N ASN A 42 1.92 -3.21 23.08
CA ASN A 42 3.22 -2.66 23.46
C ASN A 42 4.26 -3.77 23.35
N LYS A 43 5.49 -3.53 23.82
CA LYS A 43 6.56 -4.50 23.63
C LYS A 43 6.29 -5.85 24.28
N ARG A 44 5.40 -5.90 25.27
CA ARG A 44 5.16 -7.12 26.05
C ARG A 44 3.78 -7.70 25.83
N GLN A 45 2.88 -6.94 25.20
CA GLN A 45 1.49 -7.36 25.08
C GLN A 45 1.05 -7.39 23.65
N SER A 46 0.40 -8.48 23.28
CA SER A 46 -0.15 -8.66 21.95
C SER A 46 -1.51 -9.35 22.08
N ILE A 47 -2.38 -9.07 21.12
CA ILE A 47 -3.70 -9.71 21.05
C ILE A 47 -3.77 -10.44 19.74
N ILE A 48 -4.13 -11.74 19.81
CA ILE A 48 -4.34 -12.52 18.60
C ILE A 48 -5.77 -12.29 18.16
N ILE A 49 -5.93 -11.82 16.93
CA ILE A 49 -7.25 -11.51 16.38
C ILE A 49 -7.93 -12.81 15.93
N GLU A 50 -9.18 -12.99 16.31
CA GLU A 50 -9.93 -14.17 15.93
C GLU A 50 -10.01 -14.30 14.41
N GLU A 51 -10.16 -15.53 13.95
CA GLU A 51 -10.11 -15.82 12.51
C GLU A 51 -11.15 -15.04 11.71
N ASN A 52 -12.38 -15.01 12.19
CA ASN A 52 -13.44 -14.29 11.47
C ASN A 52 -13.20 -12.77 11.44
N LEU A 53 -12.60 -12.23 12.49
CA LEU A 53 -12.25 -10.82 12.52
C LEU A 53 -11.01 -10.55 11.67
N SER A 54 -10.09 -11.51 11.61
CA SER A 54 -8.91 -11.39 10.74
C SER A 54 -9.32 -11.27 9.28
N ALA A 55 -10.35 -12.02 8.87
CA ALA A 55 -10.85 -11.92 7.51
C ALA A 55 -11.39 -10.52 7.21
N ARG A 56 -12.03 -9.88 8.19
CA ARG A 56 -12.52 -8.52 8.02
C ARG A 56 -11.38 -7.52 7.94
N ILE A 57 -10.33 -7.74 8.73
CA ILE A 57 -9.15 -6.89 8.69
C ILE A 57 -8.51 -6.98 7.32
N GLU A 58 -8.40 -8.19 6.77
CA GLU A 58 -7.84 -8.36 5.44
C GLU A 58 -8.65 -7.60 4.39
N THR A 59 -9.98 -7.65 4.48
CA THR A 59 -10.85 -6.91 3.57
C THR A 59 -10.56 -5.40 3.65
N VAL A 60 -10.44 -4.88 4.87
CA VAL A 60 -10.13 -3.46 5.07
C VAL A 60 -8.78 -3.11 4.46
N LEU A 61 -7.78 -3.99 4.66
CA LEU A 61 -6.45 -3.75 4.10
C LEU A 61 -6.49 -3.73 2.57
N ARG A 62 -7.27 -4.61 1.95
CA ARG A 62 -7.39 -4.64 0.49
C ARG A 62 -8.03 -3.36 -0.03
N ILE A 63 -9.05 -2.85 0.67
CA ILE A 63 -9.69 -1.60 0.29
C ILE A 63 -8.69 -0.45 0.40
N GLN A 64 -7.92 -0.41 1.48
CA GLN A 64 -6.93 0.65 1.67
C GLN A 64 -5.84 0.56 0.61
N ARG A 65 -5.41 -0.67 0.27
CA ARG A 65 -4.43 -0.87 -0.79
C ARG A 65 -4.91 -0.26 -2.09
N ASP A 66 -6.15 -0.57 -2.47
CA ASP A 66 -6.69 -0.07 -3.72
C ASP A 66 -6.76 1.46 -3.75
N ARG A 67 -7.12 2.05 -2.61
CA ARG A 67 -7.15 3.51 -2.50
C ARG A 67 -5.76 4.12 -2.64
N ARG A 68 -4.76 3.49 -2.03
CA ARG A 68 -3.38 3.99 -2.12
C ARG A 68 -2.85 3.88 -3.54
N ILE A 69 -3.16 2.77 -4.22
CA ILE A 69 -2.75 2.58 -5.61
C ILE A 69 -3.32 3.71 -6.46
N LYS A 70 -4.60 4.01 -6.28
CA LYS A 70 -5.24 5.09 -7.04
C LYS A 70 -4.61 6.44 -6.74
N GLU A 71 -4.35 6.72 -5.48
CA GLU A 71 -3.73 7.98 -5.08
C GLU A 71 -2.32 8.13 -5.65
N ILE A 72 -1.53 7.06 -5.58
CA ILE A 72 -0.17 7.08 -6.11
C ILE A 72 -0.20 7.33 -7.62
N THR A 73 -1.04 6.59 -8.33
CA THR A 73 -1.16 6.71 -9.78
C THR A 73 -1.57 8.12 -10.18
N THR A 74 -2.57 8.67 -9.51
CA THR A 74 -3.07 10.01 -9.81
C THR A 74 -2.00 11.06 -9.53
N LYS A 75 -1.33 10.95 -8.38
CA LYS A 75 -0.34 11.94 -8.00
C LYS A 75 0.91 11.86 -8.87
N ALA A 76 1.36 10.65 -9.20
CA ALA A 76 2.50 10.48 -10.08
C ALA A 76 2.23 11.08 -11.46
N SER A 77 1.03 10.86 -11.98
CA SER A 77 0.65 11.43 -13.26
C SER A 77 0.58 12.96 -13.21
N LYS A 78 -0.04 13.48 -12.15
CA LYS A 78 -0.23 14.93 -12.02
C LYS A 78 1.09 15.66 -11.91
N TYR A 79 2.05 15.11 -11.18
CA TYR A 79 3.34 15.77 -10.94
C TYR A 79 4.46 15.25 -11.81
N ARG A 80 4.12 14.41 -12.81
CA ARG A 80 5.08 13.87 -13.80
C ARG A 80 6.22 13.11 -13.14
N ILE A 81 5.88 12.30 -12.16
CA ILE A 81 6.84 11.45 -11.45
C ILE A 81 6.82 10.08 -12.11
N LEU A 82 8.00 9.64 -12.58
CA LEU A 82 8.12 8.33 -13.23
C LEU A 82 8.43 7.27 -12.19
N LEU A 83 7.57 6.26 -12.13
CA LEU A 83 7.77 5.13 -11.25
C LEU A 83 8.65 4.11 -11.97
N ASP A 84 9.57 3.47 -11.21
CA ASP A 84 10.42 2.45 -11.83
C ASP A 84 9.63 1.13 -11.95
N GLU A 85 10.31 0.12 -12.50
CA GLU A 85 9.65 -1.16 -12.78
C GLU A 85 9.14 -1.83 -11.52
N GLU A 86 9.94 -1.81 -10.45
CA GLU A 86 9.55 -2.43 -9.19
C GLU A 86 8.32 -1.74 -8.61
N GLU A 87 8.29 -0.42 -8.65
CA GLU A 87 7.18 0.36 -8.14
C GLU A 87 5.91 0.12 -8.95
N ARG A 88 6.04 0.04 -10.28
CA ARG A 88 4.90 -0.26 -11.12
C ARG A 88 4.35 -1.66 -10.86
N GLN A 89 5.22 -2.63 -10.63
CA GLN A 89 4.79 -3.98 -10.29
C GLN A 89 4.04 -4.00 -8.97
N LEU A 90 4.48 -3.22 -8.00
CA LEU A 90 3.82 -3.14 -6.73
C LEU A 90 2.37 -2.67 -6.89
N LEU A 91 2.14 -1.72 -7.77
CA LEU A 91 0.78 -1.26 -8.06
C LEU A 91 -0.03 -2.32 -8.79
N GLN A 92 0.60 -3.06 -9.70
CA GLN A 92 -0.09 -4.10 -10.44
C GLN A 92 -0.47 -5.28 -9.56
N GLU A 93 0.37 -5.62 -8.58
CA GLU A 93 0.06 -6.70 -7.66
C GLU A 93 -1.24 -6.43 -6.92
N GLY A 94 -1.45 -5.18 -6.52
CA GLY A 94 -2.70 -4.81 -5.90
C GLY A 94 -3.88 -5.04 -6.83
N THR A 95 -3.74 -4.60 -8.07
CA THR A 95 -4.79 -4.79 -9.08
C THR A 95 -5.01 -6.26 -9.38
N ALA A 96 -3.92 -7.01 -9.54
CA ALA A 96 -4.00 -8.43 -9.89
C ALA A 96 -4.63 -9.27 -8.78
N ALA A 97 -4.52 -8.81 -7.54
CA ALA A 97 -5.08 -9.54 -6.42
C ALA A 97 -6.58 -9.31 -6.25
N LEU A 98 -7.16 -8.37 -6.99
CA LEU A 98 -8.60 -8.16 -6.94
C LEU A 98 -9.29 -9.37 -7.54
N PRO A 99 -10.27 -9.90 -6.85
CA PRO A 99 -10.98 -11.03 -7.42
C PRO A 99 -11.69 -10.55 -8.66
N ASN A 100 -11.57 -11.29 -9.54
CA ASN A 100 -12.22 -10.99 -10.68
C ASN A 100 -13.40 -11.64 -10.79
N GLU A 101 -13.14 -11.46 -10.32
CA GLU A 101 -13.54 -11.77 -10.29
C GLU A 101 -14.16 -12.48 -10.69
N GLU A 102 -14.09 -12.91 -10.80
CA GLU A 102 -14.62 -13.54 -11.18
C GLU A 102 -15.24 -13.86 -11.05
#